data_a0800543ae3d8d16ec95043a3d49e98d
#
_entry.id   a0800543ae3d8d16ec95043a3d49e98d
#
_cell.length_a   1.000
_cell.length_b   1.000
_cell.length_c   1.000
_cell.angle_alpha   90.00
_cell.angle_beta   90.00
_cell.angle_gamma   90.00
#
_symmetry.space_group_name_H-M   'P 1'
#
loop_
_entity.id
_entity.type
_entity.pdbx_description
1 polymer ?
#
loop_
_entity_poly.entity_id
_entity_poly.type
_entity_poly.pdbx_seq_one_letter_code
_entity_poly.pdbx_strand_id
1 'polypeptide(L)'
;MLGFGEVSADEPASLVKVLVTYHSLSGNTERMAEAVADGVKGVPGTEVLLKRVGKVTADDLFSADAVVVGSPVYWSNMSGEVKTFFDNWQFKFGVFPDFKMKNKIGAAFATGGQVSSGKEVAMLTILAAMLGNQMIVVSGGGAF
;
A
#
# COMPACT_ATOMS: atom_id res chain seq x y z
N MET A 1 44.18 -0.89 2.74
CA MET A 1 43.48 -1.37 3.95
C MET A 1 42.20 -0.55 4.07
N LEU A 2 41.07 -1.08 3.60
CA LEU A 2 39.79 -0.43 3.66
C LEU A 2 39.18 -0.71 5.03
N GLY A 3 39.13 0.33 5.88
CA GLY A 3 38.45 0.24 7.16
C GLY A 3 36.92 0.13 6.96
N PHE A 4 36.37 -0.99 7.32
CA PHE A 4 34.92 -1.11 7.53
C PHE A 4 34.60 -0.32 8.79
N GLY A 5 33.90 0.82 8.63
CA GLY A 5 33.40 1.56 9.78
C GLY A 5 32.46 0.65 10.58
N GLU A 6 32.70 0.53 11.87
CA GLU A 6 31.79 -0.13 12.80
C GLU A 6 30.43 0.57 12.72
N VAL A 7 29.41 -0.18 12.32
CA VAL A 7 28.02 0.26 12.43
C VAL A 7 27.72 0.30 13.93
N SER A 8 27.55 1.48 14.48
CA SER A 8 27.14 1.69 15.86
C SER A 8 25.79 1.02 16.08
N ALA A 9 25.74 0.05 16.99
CA ALA A 9 24.57 -0.77 17.32
C ALA A 9 23.56 -0.07 18.25
N ASP A 10 23.57 1.26 18.36
CA ASP A 10 22.90 1.96 19.47
C ASP A 10 21.90 3.06 19.05
N GLU A 11 21.41 3.07 17.80
CA GLU A 11 20.20 3.81 17.50
C GLU A 11 18.99 2.86 17.60
N PRO A 12 17.91 3.25 18.34
CA PRO A 12 16.70 2.45 18.36
C PRO A 12 16.20 2.33 16.91
N ALA A 13 16.09 1.09 16.42
CA ALA A 13 15.61 0.82 15.07
C ALA A 13 14.28 1.56 14.86
N SER A 14 14.23 2.47 13.87
CA SER A 14 13.01 3.18 13.53
C SER A 14 11.93 2.17 13.13
N LEU A 15 10.70 2.36 13.63
CA LEU A 15 9.57 1.52 13.25
C LEU A 15 9.32 1.61 11.75
N VAL A 16 9.10 0.47 11.11
CA VAL A 16 8.65 0.42 9.72
C VAL A 16 7.18 0.83 9.65
N LYS A 17 6.88 1.89 8.93
CA LYS A 17 5.53 2.45 8.82
C LYS A 17 4.81 1.88 7.63
N VAL A 18 3.66 1.26 7.87
CA VAL A 18 2.82 0.67 6.84
C VAL A 18 1.50 1.43 6.74
N LEU A 19 1.24 2.04 5.60
CA LEU A 19 -0.07 2.61 5.28
C LEU A 19 -0.94 1.52 4.65
N VAL A 20 -2.02 1.14 5.32
CA VAL A 20 -3.09 0.32 4.75
C VAL A 20 -4.23 1.26 4.37
N THR A 21 -4.53 1.35 3.08
CA THR A 21 -5.58 2.23 2.58
C THR A 21 -6.54 1.50 1.66
N TYR A 22 -7.79 1.92 1.64
CA TYR A 22 -8.84 1.19 0.94
C TYR A 22 -10.03 2.08 0.58
N HIS A 23 -10.81 1.61 -0.41
CA HIS A 23 -12.19 2.05 -0.62
C HIS A 23 -13.15 0.92 -0.20
N SER A 24 -14.26 1.27 0.42
CA SER A 24 -15.32 0.32 0.77
C SER A 24 -16.67 1.04 0.84
N LEU A 25 -17.64 0.56 0.06
CA LEU A 25 -19.02 1.03 0.13
C LEU A 25 -19.85 0.15 1.07
N SER A 26 -19.73 -1.17 0.95
CA SER A 26 -20.54 -2.17 1.69
C SER A 26 -19.87 -2.73 2.95
N GLY A 27 -18.66 -2.27 3.30
CA GLY A 27 -17.90 -2.73 4.46
C GLY A 27 -17.03 -3.98 4.24
N ASN A 28 -17.16 -4.68 3.11
CA ASN A 28 -16.39 -5.93 2.89
C ASN A 28 -14.89 -5.66 2.71
N THR A 29 -14.52 -4.68 1.88
CA THR A 29 -13.12 -4.30 1.72
C THR A 29 -12.55 -3.69 3.00
N GLU A 30 -13.36 -2.96 3.77
CA GLU A 30 -12.98 -2.40 5.07
C GLU A 30 -12.59 -3.50 6.06
N ARG A 31 -13.43 -4.53 6.23
CA ARG A 31 -13.11 -5.66 7.11
C ARG A 31 -11.82 -6.39 6.68
N MET A 32 -11.58 -6.50 5.38
CA MET A 32 -10.32 -7.07 4.90
C MET A 32 -9.13 -6.15 5.19
N ALA A 33 -9.30 -4.84 5.04
CA ALA A 33 -8.27 -3.86 5.39
C ALA A 33 -7.92 -3.88 6.89
N GLU A 34 -8.93 -4.04 7.75
CA GLU A 34 -8.72 -4.22 9.20
C GLU A 34 -7.92 -5.48 9.50
N ALA A 35 -8.24 -6.61 8.86
CA ALA A 35 -7.49 -7.85 9.02
C ALA A 35 -6.04 -7.73 8.53
N VAL A 36 -5.81 -7.03 7.41
CA VAL A 36 -4.46 -6.72 6.92
C VAL A 36 -3.70 -5.85 7.93
N ALA A 37 -4.34 -4.81 8.47
CA ALA A 37 -3.74 -3.95 9.47
C ALA A 37 -3.41 -4.70 10.77
N ASP A 38 -4.26 -5.64 11.19
CA ASP A 38 -4.00 -6.49 12.35
C ASP A 38 -2.82 -7.44 12.09
N GLY A 39 -2.68 -7.96 10.88
CA GLY A 39 -1.50 -8.71 10.47
C GLY A 39 -0.21 -7.90 10.58
N VAL A 40 -0.23 -6.63 10.17
CA VAL A 40 0.93 -5.72 10.31
C VAL A 40 1.28 -5.50 11.79
N LYS A 41 0.29 -5.24 12.65
CA LYS A 41 0.50 -5.07 14.10
C LYS A 41 1.15 -6.29 14.76
N GLY A 42 0.92 -7.47 14.20
CA GLY A 42 1.52 -8.72 14.68
C GLY A 42 3.03 -8.84 14.38
N VAL A 43 3.60 -7.97 13.56
CA VAL A 43 5.03 -8.00 13.20
C VAL A 43 5.80 -7.03 14.11
N PRO A 44 6.75 -7.50 14.92
CA PRO A 44 7.58 -6.63 15.75
C PRO A 44 8.31 -5.57 14.92
N GLY A 45 8.38 -4.34 15.43
CA GLY A 45 9.10 -3.25 14.76
C GLY A 45 8.28 -2.58 13.64
N THR A 46 6.97 -2.83 13.56
CA THR A 46 6.08 -2.17 12.59
C THR A 46 5.07 -1.26 13.27
N GLU A 47 4.65 -0.25 12.55
CA GLU A 47 3.55 0.66 12.86
C GLU A 47 2.58 0.68 11.68
N VAL A 48 1.28 0.64 11.93
CA VAL A 48 0.27 0.66 10.87
C VAL A 48 -0.62 1.89 10.99
N LEU A 49 -0.86 2.53 9.84
CA LEU A 49 -1.87 3.55 9.65
C LEU A 49 -2.95 3.01 8.74
N LEU A 50 -4.19 2.89 9.23
CA LEU A 50 -5.34 2.42 8.45
C LEU A 50 -6.25 3.61 8.12
N LYS A 51 -6.42 3.91 6.83
CA LYS A 51 -7.28 5.01 6.35
C LYS A 51 -8.02 4.64 5.07
N ARG A 52 -9.21 5.23 4.89
CA ARG A 52 -9.89 5.23 3.57
C ARG A 52 -9.10 6.10 2.58
N VAL A 53 -9.05 5.72 1.31
CA VAL A 53 -8.27 6.43 0.26
C VAL A 53 -8.58 7.92 0.19
N GLY A 54 -9.83 8.32 0.39
CA GLY A 54 -10.24 9.74 0.39
C GLY A 54 -9.79 10.54 1.62
N LYS A 55 -9.20 9.89 2.63
CA LYS A 55 -8.70 10.50 3.87
C LYS A 55 -7.18 10.50 4.00
N VAL A 56 -6.49 9.86 3.06
CA VAL A 56 -5.02 9.84 3.03
C VAL A 56 -4.51 11.23 2.64
N THR A 57 -3.53 11.69 3.39
CA THR A 57 -2.80 12.95 3.10
C THR A 57 -1.47 12.67 2.42
N ALA A 58 -0.84 13.70 1.87
CA ALA A 58 0.51 13.59 1.32
C ALA A 58 1.52 13.15 2.40
N ASP A 59 1.39 13.66 3.64
CA ASP A 59 2.26 13.30 4.75
C ASP A 59 2.10 11.84 5.16
N ASP A 60 0.87 11.32 5.20
CA ASP A 60 0.62 9.89 5.45
C ASP A 60 1.34 9.01 4.41
N LEU A 61 1.25 9.41 3.12
CA LEU A 61 1.84 8.69 2.02
C LEU A 61 3.39 8.73 2.06
N PHE A 62 3.95 9.92 2.29
CA PHE A 62 5.41 10.10 2.25
C PHE A 62 6.11 9.54 3.48
N SER A 63 5.46 9.54 4.64
CA SER A 63 6.01 8.95 5.87
C SER A 63 5.96 7.43 5.89
N ALA A 64 5.15 6.78 5.04
CA ALA A 64 5.06 5.34 4.97
C ALA A 64 6.28 4.73 4.24
N ASP A 65 6.80 3.61 4.75
CA ASP A 65 7.81 2.77 4.10
C ASP A 65 7.16 1.76 3.15
N ALA A 66 5.93 1.36 3.47
CA ALA A 66 5.12 0.45 2.67
C ALA A 66 3.68 0.97 2.54
N VAL A 67 3.06 0.72 1.38
CA VAL A 67 1.66 1.07 1.11
C VAL A 67 0.92 -0.16 0.62
N VAL A 68 -0.14 -0.55 1.34
CA VAL A 68 -1.04 -1.64 0.94
C VAL A 68 -2.38 -1.01 0.54
N VAL A 69 -2.82 -1.27 -0.70
CA VAL A 69 -4.04 -0.68 -1.24
C VAL A 69 -5.10 -1.74 -1.48
N GLY A 70 -6.28 -1.53 -0.89
CA GLY A 70 -7.45 -2.38 -1.04
C GLY A 70 -8.56 -1.75 -1.88
N SER A 71 -9.14 -2.54 -2.77
CA SER A 71 -10.26 -2.13 -3.60
C SER A 71 -11.38 -3.17 -3.67
N PRO A 72 -12.66 -2.76 -3.66
CA PRO A 72 -13.70 -3.62 -4.20
C PRO A 72 -13.53 -3.74 -5.72
N VAL A 73 -14.01 -4.83 -6.28
CA VAL A 73 -14.07 -4.99 -7.74
C VAL A 73 -15.33 -4.31 -8.27
N TYR A 74 -15.14 -3.30 -9.09
CA TYR A 74 -16.20 -2.67 -9.86
C TYR A 74 -15.92 -2.84 -11.36
N TRP A 75 -16.81 -3.55 -12.05
CA TRP A 75 -16.65 -3.84 -13.48
C TRP A 75 -15.27 -4.39 -13.84
N SER A 76 -14.86 -5.45 -13.13
CA SER A 76 -13.59 -6.17 -13.33
C SER A 76 -12.33 -5.34 -13.10
N ASN A 77 -12.41 -4.24 -12.36
CA ASN A 77 -11.26 -3.37 -12.08
C ASN A 77 -11.34 -2.78 -10.67
N MET A 78 -10.30 -2.01 -10.29
CA MET A 78 -10.34 -1.21 -9.08
C MET A 78 -11.48 -0.19 -9.13
N SER A 79 -11.97 0.24 -7.98
CA SER A 79 -12.97 1.30 -7.89
C SER A 79 -12.43 2.65 -8.37
N GLY A 80 -13.34 3.52 -8.80
CA GLY A 80 -13.00 4.88 -9.24
C GLY A 80 -12.30 5.70 -8.15
N GLU A 81 -12.67 5.49 -6.88
CA GLU A 81 -12.07 6.16 -5.73
C GLU A 81 -10.60 5.74 -5.53
N VAL A 82 -10.28 4.45 -5.73
CA VAL A 82 -8.89 3.97 -5.69
C VAL A 82 -8.09 4.52 -6.88
N LYS A 83 -8.68 4.58 -8.07
CA LYS A 83 -8.04 5.19 -9.23
C LYS A 83 -7.78 6.69 -9.00
N THR A 84 -8.76 7.41 -8.47
CA THR A 84 -8.63 8.83 -8.10
C THR A 84 -7.53 9.05 -7.07
N PHE A 85 -7.40 8.13 -6.10
CA PHE A 85 -6.30 8.17 -5.13
C PHE A 85 -4.93 8.15 -5.82
N PHE A 86 -4.71 7.27 -6.79
CA PHE A 86 -3.46 7.24 -7.56
C PHE A 86 -3.29 8.47 -8.47
N ASP A 87 -4.36 8.97 -9.07
CA ASP A 87 -4.29 10.21 -9.86
C ASP A 87 -3.87 11.41 -8.99
N ASN A 88 -4.34 11.44 -7.73
CA ASN A 88 -3.92 12.45 -6.76
C ASN A 88 -2.43 12.38 -6.39
N TRP A 89 -1.75 11.24 -6.56
CA TRP A 89 -0.31 11.17 -6.37
C TRP A 89 0.42 12.15 -7.30
N GLN A 90 -0.06 12.27 -8.54
CA GLN A 90 0.50 13.20 -9.50
C GLN A 90 -0.05 14.62 -9.33
N PHE A 91 -1.37 14.77 -9.24
CA PHE A 91 -2.01 16.08 -9.38
C PHE A 91 -2.18 16.84 -8.07
N LYS A 92 -2.15 16.16 -6.93
CA LYS A 92 -2.44 16.77 -5.62
C LYS A 92 -1.35 16.57 -4.59
N PHE A 93 -0.74 15.40 -4.52
CA PHE A 93 0.24 15.08 -3.47
C PHE A 93 1.68 15.41 -3.88
N GLY A 94 1.97 15.58 -5.15
CA GLY A 94 3.30 15.93 -5.63
C GLY A 94 4.31 14.77 -5.54
N VAL A 95 3.85 13.56 -5.84
CA VAL A 95 4.74 12.39 -6.00
C VAL A 95 5.63 12.58 -7.22
N PHE A 96 5.05 13.06 -8.34
CA PHE A 96 5.74 13.41 -9.57
C PHE A 96 6.15 14.90 -9.54
N PRO A 97 7.31 15.36 -10.14
CA PRO A 97 8.21 14.57 -10.97
C PRO A 97 9.31 13.81 -10.23
N ASP A 98 9.45 13.99 -8.91
CA ASP A 98 10.59 13.47 -8.13
C ASP A 98 10.46 11.97 -7.77
N PHE A 99 9.35 11.34 -8.14
CA PHE A 99 9.05 9.94 -7.80
C PHE A 99 9.25 9.64 -6.30
N LYS A 100 8.63 10.44 -5.44
CA LYS A 100 8.79 10.35 -3.96
C LYS A 100 8.39 8.99 -3.35
N MET A 101 7.74 8.13 -4.14
CA MET A 101 7.39 6.75 -3.74
C MET A 101 8.43 5.72 -4.20
N LYS A 102 9.49 6.15 -4.90
CA LYS A 102 10.55 5.26 -5.38
C LYS A 102 11.14 4.42 -4.24
N ASN A 103 11.33 3.13 -4.52
CA ASN A 103 11.88 2.12 -3.60
C ASN A 103 11.04 1.80 -2.35
N LYS A 104 9.86 2.43 -2.17
CA LYS A 104 8.92 2.01 -1.13
C LYS A 104 8.23 0.71 -1.54
N ILE A 105 7.80 -0.06 -0.56
CA ILE A 105 7.12 -1.33 -0.80
C ILE A 105 5.64 -1.09 -1.11
N GLY A 106 5.12 -1.81 -2.10
CA GLY A 106 3.71 -1.76 -2.48
C GLY A 106 3.06 -3.15 -2.51
N ALA A 107 1.83 -3.24 -2.05
CA ALA A 107 1.02 -4.45 -2.14
C ALA A 107 -0.46 -4.09 -2.39
N ALA A 108 -1.22 -5.06 -2.88
CA ALA A 108 -2.64 -4.87 -3.20
C ALA A 108 -3.48 -6.03 -2.68
N PHE A 109 -4.74 -5.72 -2.32
CA PHE A 109 -5.78 -6.72 -2.11
C PHE A 109 -7.09 -6.27 -2.73
N ALA A 110 -7.97 -7.21 -3.04
CA ALA A 110 -9.27 -6.92 -3.62
C ALA A 110 -10.37 -7.81 -3.05
N THR A 111 -11.57 -7.27 -2.97
CA THR A 111 -12.79 -8.02 -2.61
C THR A 111 -13.77 -7.99 -3.76
N GLY A 112 -14.53 -9.06 -3.93
CA GLY A 112 -15.54 -9.18 -4.98
C GLY A 112 -16.57 -10.23 -4.64
N GLY A 113 -17.77 -10.11 -5.19
CA GLY A 113 -18.92 -10.98 -4.89
C GLY A 113 -18.85 -12.38 -5.51
N GLN A 114 -17.91 -12.64 -6.40
CA GLN A 114 -17.76 -13.93 -7.10
C GLN A 114 -16.31 -14.41 -7.04
N VAL A 115 -16.11 -15.72 -7.22
CA VAL A 115 -14.80 -16.31 -7.41
C VAL A 115 -14.27 -15.83 -8.77
N SER A 116 -13.09 -15.29 -8.88
CA SER A 116 -12.42 -14.91 -10.14
C SER A 116 -13.15 -13.86 -11.02
N SER A 117 -13.91 -12.93 -10.47
CA SER A 117 -14.59 -11.90 -11.26
C SER A 117 -13.87 -10.55 -11.27
N GLY A 118 -12.59 -10.56 -11.66
CA GLY A 118 -11.80 -9.35 -11.83
C GLY A 118 -11.02 -8.88 -10.60
N LYS A 119 -10.95 -9.68 -9.53
CA LYS A 119 -10.09 -9.36 -8.37
C LYS A 119 -8.63 -9.31 -8.78
N GLU A 120 -8.22 -10.23 -9.62
CA GLU A 120 -6.87 -10.31 -10.20
C GLU A 120 -6.55 -9.05 -11.00
N VAL A 121 -7.49 -8.60 -11.85
CA VAL A 121 -7.31 -7.38 -12.65
C VAL A 121 -7.25 -6.15 -11.77
N ALA A 122 -8.12 -6.06 -10.76
CA ALA A 122 -8.10 -4.95 -9.79
C ALA A 122 -6.74 -4.86 -9.07
N MET A 123 -6.23 -5.99 -8.56
CA MET A 123 -4.91 -6.02 -7.92
C MET A 123 -3.78 -5.67 -8.89
N LEU A 124 -3.78 -6.25 -10.10
CA LEU A 124 -2.76 -5.98 -11.11
C LEU A 124 -2.73 -4.51 -11.53
N THR A 125 -3.88 -3.86 -11.67
CA THR A 125 -3.93 -2.43 -12.02
C THR A 125 -3.48 -1.52 -10.88
N ILE A 126 -3.73 -1.89 -9.63
CA ILE A 126 -3.17 -1.23 -8.44
C ILE A 126 -1.64 -1.36 -8.45
N LEU A 127 -1.12 -2.58 -8.62
CA LEU A 127 0.33 -2.83 -8.65
C LEU A 127 1.00 -2.13 -9.84
N ALA A 128 0.33 -2.04 -11.00
CA ALA A 128 0.83 -1.30 -12.16
C ALA A 128 1.01 0.20 -11.86
N ALA A 129 0.06 0.82 -11.14
CA ALA A 129 0.19 2.20 -10.70
C ALA A 129 1.38 2.40 -9.74
N MET A 130 1.61 1.44 -8.84
CA MET A 130 2.77 1.45 -7.93
C MET A 130 4.09 1.29 -8.69
N LEU A 131 4.18 0.35 -9.63
CA LEU A 131 5.35 0.14 -10.48
C LEU A 131 5.66 1.39 -11.32
N GLY A 132 4.64 2.05 -11.87
CA GLY A 132 4.81 3.32 -12.59
C GLY A 132 5.39 4.44 -11.72
N ASN A 133 5.23 4.36 -10.40
CA ASN A 133 5.84 5.25 -9.41
C ASN A 133 7.16 4.70 -8.83
N GLN A 134 7.79 3.73 -9.50
CA GLN A 134 9.08 3.14 -9.13
C GLN A 134 9.10 2.46 -7.75
N MET A 135 7.95 1.98 -7.28
CA MET A 135 7.84 1.18 -6.06
C MET A 135 8.26 -0.27 -6.32
N ILE A 136 8.64 -0.96 -5.26
CA ILE A 136 8.90 -2.40 -5.25
C ILE A 136 7.60 -3.08 -4.82
N VAL A 137 6.98 -3.86 -5.72
CA VAL A 137 5.73 -4.54 -5.40
C VAL A 137 5.97 -5.96 -4.91
N VAL A 138 5.19 -6.37 -3.92
CA VAL A 138 5.26 -7.72 -3.34
C VAL A 138 3.88 -8.37 -3.36
N SER A 139 3.86 -9.69 -3.48
CA SER A 139 2.64 -10.50 -3.34
C SER A 139 2.53 -11.04 -1.93
N GLY A 140 1.32 -11.39 -1.49
CA GLY A 140 1.13 -12.18 -0.28
C GLY A 140 1.75 -13.56 -0.47
N GLY A 141 2.75 -13.89 0.34
CA GLY A 141 3.33 -15.24 0.39
C GLY A 141 2.33 -16.18 1.09
N GLY A 142 1.44 -16.81 0.33
CA GLY A 142 0.61 -17.90 0.81
C GLY A 142 1.21 -19.24 0.37
N ALA A 143 1.29 -20.22 1.27
CA ALA A 143 1.44 -21.60 0.85
C ALA A 143 0.14 -21.97 0.08
N PHE A 144 0.29 -22.37 -1.18
CA PHE A 144 -0.78 -22.97 -1.96
C PHE A 144 -1.01 -24.41 -1.50
#